data_6c7071ec82d96434409e06c1b162f7c4
#
_entry.id   6c7071ec82d96434409e06c1b162f7c4
#
_cell.length_a   1.000
_cell.length_b   1.000
_cell.length_c   1.000
_cell.angle_alpha   90.00
_cell.angle_beta   90.00
_cell.angle_gamma   90.00
#
_symmetry.space_group_name_H-M   'P 1'
#
loop_
_entity.id
_entity.type
_entity.pdbx_description
1 polymer ?
#
loop_
_entity_poly.entity_id
_entity_poly.type
_entity_poly.pdbx_seq_one_letter_code
_entity_poly.pdbx_strand_id
1 'polypeptide(L)'
;EIEINKTDDFGSLYEKLKLNSGKFILDTLDNLKQGEKQKSFDNILNAPKLNKENTKIKWTDNGDEIYRKVKGLSPIPGAWSTIESENKIIKIYDAIFHKEKNDFSNGEMFIRGKNKLMISVNDGVLEVLSLKIEGKKKVNALDFINGINKNKFKLI
;
A
#
# COMPACT_ATOMS: atom_id res chain seq x y z
N GLU A 1 -20.21 -0.04 -13.70
CA GLU A 1 -18.97 0.58 -13.22
C GLU A 1 -19.01 0.70 -11.70
N ILE A 2 -17.85 0.62 -11.04
CA ILE A 2 -17.70 0.80 -9.58
C ILE A 2 -16.72 1.93 -9.36
N GLU A 3 -17.10 2.90 -8.53
CA GLU A 3 -16.25 4.05 -8.19
C GLU A 3 -15.12 3.63 -7.25
N ILE A 4 -13.90 4.04 -7.61
CA ILE A 4 -12.69 3.87 -6.79
C ILE A 4 -12.40 5.20 -6.11
N ASN A 5 -12.56 5.26 -4.79
CA ASN A 5 -12.30 6.45 -3.99
C ASN A 5 -10.80 6.57 -3.67
N LYS A 6 -10.34 7.79 -3.39
CA LYS A 6 -8.93 8.04 -2.98
C LYS A 6 -8.52 7.28 -1.72
N THR A 7 -9.47 6.94 -0.86
CA THR A 7 -9.24 6.17 0.37
C THR A 7 -9.24 4.66 0.15
N ASP A 8 -9.70 4.18 -1.01
CA ASP A 8 -9.73 2.73 -1.28
C ASP A 8 -8.33 2.13 -1.33
N ASP A 9 -8.25 0.92 -0.83
CA ASP A 9 -7.14 -0.02 -1.02
C ASP A 9 -7.63 -1.27 -1.76
N PHE A 10 -6.75 -2.22 -2.03
CA PHE A 10 -7.14 -3.47 -2.68
C PHE A 10 -8.25 -4.20 -1.91
N GLY A 11 -8.19 -4.23 -0.58
CA GLY A 11 -9.18 -4.93 0.24
C GLY A 11 -10.57 -4.31 0.14
N SER A 12 -10.68 -2.98 0.26
CA SER A 12 -11.96 -2.28 0.16
C SER A 12 -12.56 -2.39 -1.24
N LEU A 13 -11.72 -2.29 -2.29
CA LEU A 13 -12.16 -2.48 -3.67
C LEU A 13 -12.63 -3.92 -3.93
N TYR A 14 -11.90 -4.91 -3.39
CA TYR A 14 -12.30 -6.32 -3.49
C TYR A 14 -13.69 -6.56 -2.87
N GLU A 15 -13.96 -6.01 -1.67
CA GLU A 15 -15.27 -6.15 -1.04
C GLU A 15 -16.38 -5.44 -1.85
N LYS A 16 -16.11 -4.25 -2.41
CA LYS A 16 -17.05 -3.57 -3.32
C LYS A 16 -17.39 -4.44 -4.53
N LEU A 17 -16.40 -5.03 -5.18
CA LEU A 17 -16.58 -5.91 -6.32
C LEU A 17 -17.38 -7.17 -5.95
N LYS A 18 -17.03 -7.81 -4.84
CA LYS A 18 -17.68 -9.00 -4.32
C LYS A 18 -19.17 -8.76 -4.04
N LEU A 19 -19.51 -7.67 -3.38
CA LEU A 19 -20.91 -7.32 -3.06
C LEU A 19 -21.74 -7.05 -4.32
N ASN A 20 -21.14 -6.50 -5.37
CA ASN A 20 -21.85 -6.16 -6.60
C ASN A 20 -21.85 -7.30 -7.65
N SER A 21 -20.98 -8.30 -7.50
CA SER A 21 -20.80 -9.36 -8.52
C SER A 21 -22.06 -10.19 -8.77
N GLY A 22 -22.80 -10.53 -7.73
CA GLY A 22 -24.02 -11.33 -7.85
C GLY A 22 -25.09 -10.65 -8.70
N LYS A 23 -25.37 -9.37 -8.42
CA LYS A 23 -26.30 -8.56 -9.20
C LYS A 23 -25.83 -8.43 -10.65
N PHE A 24 -24.56 -8.14 -10.87
CA PHE A 24 -23.98 -7.99 -12.21
C PHE A 24 -24.12 -9.28 -13.04
N ILE A 25 -23.92 -10.46 -12.44
CA ILE A 25 -24.09 -11.74 -13.11
C ILE A 25 -25.57 -11.94 -13.51
N LEU A 26 -26.52 -11.71 -12.60
CA LEU A 26 -27.95 -11.82 -12.89
C LEU A 26 -28.37 -10.88 -14.03
N ASP A 27 -28.01 -9.60 -13.93
CA ASP A 27 -28.29 -8.60 -14.98
C ASP A 27 -27.69 -9.02 -16.33
N THR A 28 -26.51 -9.64 -16.33
CA THR A 28 -25.86 -10.13 -17.56
C THR A 28 -26.60 -11.33 -18.16
N LEU A 29 -27.06 -12.27 -17.32
CA LEU A 29 -27.81 -13.43 -17.77
C LEU A 29 -29.17 -13.04 -18.38
N ASP A 30 -29.85 -12.08 -17.79
CA ASP A 30 -31.11 -11.55 -18.29
C ASP A 30 -30.96 -10.82 -19.63
N ASN A 31 -29.78 -10.26 -19.89
CA ASN A 31 -29.46 -9.44 -21.07
C ASN A 31 -28.49 -10.11 -22.07
N LEU A 32 -28.34 -11.44 -22.02
CA LEU A 32 -27.38 -12.18 -22.87
C LEU A 32 -27.48 -11.88 -24.37
N LYS A 33 -28.66 -11.46 -24.87
CA LYS A 33 -28.87 -11.12 -26.29
C LYS A 33 -28.40 -9.74 -26.68
N GLN A 34 -28.03 -8.89 -25.73
CA GLN A 34 -27.63 -7.49 -25.92
C GLN A 34 -26.14 -7.25 -25.64
N GLY A 35 -25.30 -8.29 -25.73
CA GLY A 35 -23.89 -8.19 -25.42
C GLY A 35 -23.19 -7.07 -26.21
N GLU A 36 -22.62 -6.10 -25.50
CA GLU A 36 -21.76 -5.07 -26.08
C GLU A 36 -20.35 -5.63 -26.29
N LYS A 37 -19.72 -5.25 -27.40
CA LYS A 37 -18.31 -5.58 -27.60
C LYS A 37 -17.45 -4.85 -26.56
N GLN A 38 -16.56 -5.58 -25.96
CA GLN A 38 -15.58 -5.02 -25.02
C GLN A 38 -14.70 -3.99 -25.75
N LYS A 39 -14.55 -2.79 -25.18
CA LYS A 39 -13.66 -1.76 -25.74
C LYS A 39 -12.21 -2.24 -25.63
N SER A 40 -11.45 -2.11 -26.71
CA SER A 40 -9.99 -2.28 -26.67
C SER A 40 -9.32 -0.97 -26.23
N PHE A 41 -8.27 -1.09 -25.45
CA PHE A 41 -7.44 0.05 -25.02
C PHE A 41 -6.01 -0.17 -25.49
N ASP A 42 -5.38 0.87 -26.07
CA ASP A 42 -4.03 0.77 -26.62
C ASP A 42 -2.92 0.66 -25.55
N ASN A 43 -3.20 1.08 -24.32
CA ASN A 43 -2.25 1.10 -23.21
C ASN A 43 -2.75 0.23 -22.03
N ILE A 44 -2.74 -1.08 -22.23
CA ILE A 44 -3.10 -2.03 -21.17
C ILE A 44 -1.88 -2.26 -20.28
N LEU A 45 -2.00 -1.92 -18.99
CA LEU A 45 -0.98 -2.28 -18.00
C LEU A 45 -1.05 -3.76 -17.67
N ASN A 46 0.10 -4.42 -17.70
CA ASN A 46 0.20 -5.82 -17.28
C ASN A 46 -0.07 -5.95 -15.78
N ALA A 47 -0.81 -6.99 -15.40
CA ALA A 47 -1.03 -7.37 -14.01
C ALA A 47 -0.25 -8.67 -13.69
N PRO A 48 1.06 -8.59 -13.42
CA PRO A 48 1.87 -9.78 -13.18
C PRO A 48 1.46 -10.45 -11.88
N LYS A 49 1.69 -11.77 -11.80
CA LYS A 49 1.49 -12.52 -10.56
C LYS A 49 2.33 -11.89 -9.44
N LEU A 50 1.71 -11.67 -8.28
CA LEU A 50 2.40 -11.16 -7.10
C LEU A 50 3.39 -12.20 -6.57
N ASN A 51 4.60 -11.73 -6.28
CA ASN A 51 5.69 -12.52 -5.70
C ASN A 51 6.45 -11.69 -4.66
N LYS A 52 7.44 -12.28 -4.01
CA LYS A 52 8.22 -11.61 -2.97
C LYS A 52 8.97 -10.37 -3.50
N GLU A 53 9.42 -10.42 -4.74
CA GLU A 53 10.24 -9.34 -5.32
C GLU A 53 9.38 -8.13 -5.72
N ASN A 54 8.26 -8.35 -6.42
CA ASN A 54 7.42 -7.25 -6.88
C ASN A 54 6.54 -6.63 -5.77
N THR A 55 6.42 -7.29 -4.61
CA THR A 55 5.74 -6.77 -3.42
C THR A 55 6.68 -6.05 -2.45
N LYS A 56 8.00 -6.12 -2.67
CA LYS A 56 9.00 -5.35 -1.92
C LYS A 56 8.92 -3.87 -2.28
N ILE A 57 9.04 -2.99 -1.29
CA ILE A 57 9.14 -1.54 -1.47
C ILE A 57 10.57 -1.20 -1.87
N LYS A 58 10.73 -0.44 -2.94
CA LYS A 58 11.99 0.19 -3.33
C LYS A 58 11.95 1.64 -2.91
N TRP A 59 12.70 1.99 -1.89
CA TRP A 59 12.68 3.35 -1.31
C TRP A 59 13.25 4.43 -2.22
N THR A 60 13.88 4.04 -3.33
CA THR A 60 14.35 4.95 -4.39
C THR A 60 13.26 5.31 -5.41
N ASP A 61 12.12 4.62 -5.39
CA ASP A 61 10.97 4.95 -6.24
C ASP A 61 10.32 6.26 -5.74
N ASN A 62 9.49 6.89 -6.60
CA ASN A 62 8.73 8.08 -6.21
C ASN A 62 7.70 7.75 -5.13
N GLY A 63 7.42 8.73 -4.28
CA GLY A 63 6.52 8.56 -3.16
C GLY A 63 5.09 8.16 -3.57
N ASP A 64 4.59 8.70 -4.68
CA ASP A 64 3.30 8.29 -5.25
C ASP A 64 3.28 6.81 -5.69
N GLU A 65 4.38 6.29 -6.23
CA GLU A 65 4.48 4.88 -6.64
C GLU A 65 4.50 3.97 -5.42
N ILE A 66 5.28 4.35 -4.38
CA ILE A 66 5.31 3.62 -3.10
C ILE A 66 3.94 3.65 -2.43
N TYR A 67 3.29 4.81 -2.39
CA TYR A 67 1.94 4.96 -1.83
C TYR A 67 0.93 4.05 -2.55
N ARG A 68 0.90 4.08 -3.90
CA ARG A 68 0.03 3.21 -4.69
C ARG A 68 0.35 1.72 -4.48
N LYS A 69 1.62 1.35 -4.34
CA LYS A 69 2.03 -0.02 -4.01
C LYS A 69 1.48 -0.45 -2.63
N VAL A 70 1.58 0.40 -1.62
CA VAL A 70 1.00 0.14 -0.29
C VAL A 70 -0.51 -0.09 -0.40
N LYS A 71 -1.23 0.81 -1.07
CA LYS A 71 -2.68 0.69 -1.27
C LYS A 71 -3.06 -0.56 -2.08
N GLY A 72 -2.39 -0.81 -3.17
CA GLY A 72 -2.67 -1.95 -4.06
C GLY A 72 -2.36 -3.32 -3.46
N LEU A 73 -1.54 -3.38 -2.41
CA LEU A 73 -1.17 -4.63 -1.73
C LEU A 73 -1.84 -4.79 -0.36
N SER A 74 -2.57 -3.80 0.14
CA SER A 74 -3.26 -3.85 1.43
C SER A 74 -4.64 -4.49 1.30
N PRO A 75 -5.06 -5.37 2.20
CA PRO A 75 -4.31 -5.90 3.35
C PRO A 75 -3.44 -7.13 3.04
N ILE A 76 -3.56 -7.73 1.87
CA ILE A 76 -2.87 -8.98 1.48
C ILE A 76 -2.31 -8.82 0.06
N PRO A 77 -0.99 -9.10 -0.13
CA PRO A 77 -0.01 -9.65 0.81
C PRO A 77 0.61 -8.61 1.77
N GLY A 78 0.38 -7.32 1.56
CA GLY A 78 1.02 -6.18 2.21
C GLY A 78 2.37 -5.83 1.57
N ALA A 79 2.59 -4.54 1.29
CA ALA A 79 3.88 -4.04 0.83
C ALA A 79 4.92 -4.18 1.95
N TRP A 80 6.12 -4.64 1.63
CA TRP A 80 7.09 -4.99 2.64
C TRP A 80 8.49 -4.44 2.36
N SER A 81 9.28 -4.33 3.44
CA SER A 81 10.69 -3.99 3.43
C SER A 81 11.41 -4.74 4.55
N THR A 82 12.71 -4.55 4.70
CA THR A 82 13.51 -5.12 5.79
C THR A 82 14.03 -4.02 6.69
N ILE A 83 13.95 -4.19 8.00
CA ILE A 83 14.62 -3.33 8.99
C ILE A 83 16.08 -3.74 9.01
N GLU A 84 16.99 -2.85 8.54
CA GLU A 84 18.41 -3.15 8.36
C GLU A 84 19.07 -3.66 9.65
N SER A 85 18.84 -2.98 10.78
CA SER A 85 19.48 -3.32 12.06
C SER A 85 19.01 -4.61 12.71
N GLU A 86 17.84 -5.12 12.34
CA GLU A 86 17.22 -6.30 12.96
C GLU A 86 17.07 -7.46 11.97
N ASN A 87 17.27 -7.22 10.69
CA ASN A 87 17.01 -8.18 9.60
C ASN A 87 15.60 -8.79 9.66
N LYS A 88 14.62 -8.01 10.12
CA LYS A 88 13.21 -8.42 10.21
C LYS A 88 12.38 -7.76 9.13
N ILE A 89 11.39 -8.49 8.63
CA ILE A 89 10.43 -7.96 7.67
C ILE A 89 9.45 -7.01 8.40
N ILE A 90 9.25 -5.84 7.79
CA ILE A 90 8.19 -4.90 8.12
C ILE A 90 7.22 -4.82 6.95
N LYS A 91 5.93 -4.89 7.22
CA LYS A 91 4.86 -4.67 6.24
C LYS A 91 4.13 -3.37 6.56
N ILE A 92 3.88 -2.58 5.53
CA ILE A 92 3.10 -1.34 5.61
C ILE A 92 1.74 -1.60 4.96
N TYR A 93 0.68 -1.26 5.68
CA TYR A 93 -0.70 -1.51 5.25
C TYR A 93 -1.47 -0.25 4.95
N ASP A 94 -1.10 0.87 5.58
CA ASP A 94 -1.73 2.15 5.31
C ASP A 94 -0.74 3.28 5.53
N ALA A 95 -0.82 4.28 4.65
CA ALA A 95 0.10 5.41 4.64
C ALA A 95 -0.53 6.62 3.94
N ILE A 96 0.09 7.80 4.11
CA ILE A 96 -0.19 9.03 3.38
C ILE A 96 1.13 9.53 2.79
N PHE A 97 1.14 9.88 1.52
CA PHE A 97 2.32 10.50 0.90
C PHE A 97 2.22 12.02 1.01
N HIS A 98 3.32 12.64 1.47
CA HIS A 98 3.51 14.08 1.51
C HIS A 98 4.68 14.46 0.62
N LYS A 99 4.40 15.23 -0.43
CA LYS A 99 5.43 15.75 -1.34
C LYS A 99 6.10 16.95 -0.68
N GLU A 100 7.27 16.74 -0.12
CA GLU A 100 8.04 17.77 0.59
C GLU A 100 9.54 17.47 0.53
N LYS A 101 10.39 18.50 0.69
CA LYS A 101 11.83 18.29 0.84
C LYS A 101 12.14 17.79 2.25
N ASN A 102 13.07 16.86 2.37
CA ASN A 102 13.59 16.39 3.64
C ASN A 102 15.08 16.04 3.51
N ASP A 103 15.79 16.01 4.63
CA ASP A 103 17.24 15.78 4.70
C ASP A 103 17.58 14.33 5.08
N PHE A 104 16.59 13.46 5.15
CA PHE A 104 16.78 12.04 5.50
C PHE A 104 17.08 11.20 4.27
N SER A 105 17.84 10.14 4.46
CA SER A 105 18.11 9.17 3.39
C SER A 105 16.87 8.35 3.05
N ASN A 106 16.68 7.99 1.78
CA ASN A 106 15.57 7.15 1.35
C ASN A 106 15.49 5.85 2.16
N GLY A 107 14.29 5.53 2.67
CA GLY A 107 14.06 4.40 3.57
C GLY A 107 14.39 4.67 5.04
N GLU A 108 14.88 5.86 5.39
CA GLU A 108 15.07 6.23 6.78
C GLU A 108 13.71 6.51 7.43
N MET A 109 13.41 5.74 8.48
CA MET A 109 12.19 5.85 9.27
C MET A 109 12.47 6.65 10.53
N PHE A 110 11.67 7.70 10.78
CA PHE A 110 11.84 8.61 11.89
C PHE A 110 10.49 9.06 12.48
N ILE A 111 10.51 9.61 13.67
CA ILE A 111 9.32 10.13 14.34
C ILE A 111 9.29 11.65 14.15
N ARG A 112 8.17 12.16 13.61
CA ARG A 112 7.90 13.59 13.51
C ARG A 112 6.93 14.00 14.62
N GLY A 113 7.33 14.96 15.43
CA GLY A 113 6.58 15.33 16.62
C GLY A 113 6.54 14.19 17.64
N LYS A 114 5.35 13.90 18.19
CA LYS A 114 5.18 12.85 19.21
C LYS A 114 4.50 11.59 18.72
N ASN A 115 3.86 11.63 17.53
CA ASN A 115 2.88 10.60 17.13
C ASN A 115 2.86 10.25 15.65
N LYS A 116 3.73 10.84 14.83
CA LYS A 116 3.77 10.56 13.39
C LYS A 116 4.99 9.76 13.03
N LEU A 117 4.77 8.59 12.46
CA LEU A 117 5.83 7.73 11.94
C LEU A 117 6.04 8.04 10.46
N MET A 118 7.21 8.52 10.12
CA MET A 118 7.57 8.99 8.78
C MET A 118 8.66 8.10 8.18
N ILE A 119 8.62 7.91 6.88
CA ILE A 119 9.70 7.28 6.11
C ILE A 119 10.07 8.19 4.96
N SER A 120 11.36 8.51 4.84
CA SER A 120 11.88 9.31 3.72
C SER A 120 11.81 8.52 2.41
N VAL A 121 11.36 9.18 1.35
CA VAL A 121 11.32 8.67 -0.03
C VAL A 121 11.95 9.70 -0.96
N ASN A 122 12.17 9.34 -2.22
CA ASN A 122 12.92 10.15 -3.18
C ASN A 122 12.45 11.61 -3.32
N ASP A 123 11.14 11.85 -3.27
CA ASP A 123 10.52 13.16 -3.52
C ASP A 123 9.60 13.63 -2.39
N GLY A 124 9.75 13.04 -1.20
CA GLY A 124 8.91 13.41 -0.07
C GLY A 124 9.08 12.50 1.15
N VAL A 125 8.00 12.38 1.90
CA VAL A 125 7.90 11.48 3.05
C VAL A 125 6.60 10.69 3.02
N LEU A 126 6.66 9.45 3.45
CA LEU A 126 5.51 8.59 3.64
C LEU A 126 5.15 8.57 5.13
N GLU A 127 4.00 9.12 5.50
CA GLU A 127 3.43 8.99 6.85
C GLU A 127 2.78 7.62 6.98
N VAL A 128 3.33 6.75 7.81
CA VAL A 128 2.81 5.40 8.03
C VAL A 128 1.67 5.45 9.05
N LEU A 129 0.52 4.89 8.72
CA LEU A 129 -0.65 4.84 9.60
C LEU A 129 -0.80 3.47 10.26
N SER A 130 -0.47 2.39 9.54
CA SER A 130 -0.51 1.04 10.11
C SER A 130 0.55 0.14 9.50
N LEU A 131 1.11 -0.73 10.34
CA LEU A 131 2.23 -1.59 10.00
C LEU A 131 2.22 -2.90 10.80
N LYS A 132 3.08 -3.83 10.38
CA LYS A 132 3.33 -5.09 11.10
C LYS A 132 4.80 -5.45 10.98
N ILE A 133 5.48 -5.73 12.08
CA ILE A 133 6.80 -6.36 12.10
C ILE A 133 6.62 -7.87 12.16
N GLU A 134 7.51 -8.59 11.51
CA GLU A 134 7.58 -10.05 11.56
C GLU A 134 7.55 -10.58 13.01
N GLY A 135 6.71 -11.58 13.24
CA GLY A 135 6.48 -12.15 14.57
C GLY A 135 5.58 -11.32 15.50
N LYS A 136 5.12 -10.12 15.07
CA LYS A 136 4.22 -9.27 15.88
C LYS A 136 2.85 -9.13 15.23
N LYS A 137 1.87 -8.60 15.97
CA LYS A 137 0.54 -8.23 15.45
C LYS A 137 0.63 -6.95 14.62
N LYS A 138 -0.35 -6.74 13.73
CA LYS A 138 -0.56 -5.45 13.04
C LYS A 138 -0.95 -4.40 14.09
N VAL A 139 -0.34 -3.23 14.03
CA VAL A 139 -0.57 -2.10 14.94
C VAL A 139 -0.71 -0.81 14.16
N ASN A 140 -1.31 0.21 14.75
CA ASN A 140 -1.24 1.57 14.25
C ASN A 140 0.14 2.20 14.56
N ALA A 141 0.43 3.33 13.90
CA ALA A 141 1.72 4.00 14.06
C ALA A 141 1.97 4.48 15.50
N LEU A 142 0.96 4.95 16.21
CA LEU A 142 1.09 5.45 17.59
C LEU A 142 1.47 4.32 18.56
N ASP A 143 0.78 3.17 18.46
CA ASP A 143 1.11 2.00 19.28
C ASP A 143 2.51 1.48 18.99
N PHE A 144 2.92 1.53 17.70
CA PHE A 144 4.28 1.19 17.31
C PHE A 144 5.30 2.13 17.96
N ILE A 145 5.11 3.46 17.86
CA ILE A 145 5.99 4.47 18.45
C ILE A 145 6.13 4.28 19.95
N ASN A 146 5.03 4.03 20.65
CA ASN A 146 5.03 3.81 22.09
C ASN A 146 5.75 2.51 22.52
N GLY A 147 5.83 1.54 21.60
CA GLY A 147 6.48 0.25 21.86
C GLY A 147 7.94 0.15 21.46
N ILE A 148 8.56 1.22 20.95
CA ILE A 148 9.96 1.23 20.50
C ILE A 148 10.85 2.13 21.35
N ASN A 149 12.10 1.67 21.56
CA ASN A 149 13.10 2.44 22.30
C ASN A 149 14.05 3.25 21.39
N LYS A 150 13.81 3.28 20.09
CA LYS A 150 14.66 3.93 19.09
C LYS A 150 13.84 4.93 18.29
N ASN A 151 14.42 6.10 18.04
CA ASN A 151 13.77 7.17 17.26
C ASN A 151 14.02 7.07 15.75
N LYS A 152 14.92 6.19 15.31
CA LYS A 152 15.29 6.03 13.90
C LYS A 152 15.59 4.58 13.54
N PHE A 153 15.15 4.20 12.34
CA PHE A 153 15.42 2.90 11.71
C PHE A 153 15.75 3.12 10.24
N LYS A 154 16.52 2.23 9.65
CA LYS A 154 16.75 2.18 8.22
C LYS A 154 16.04 0.98 7.62
N LEU A 155 15.32 1.20 6.53
CA LEU A 155 14.64 0.17 5.73
C LEU A 155 15.40 -0.02 4.41
N ILE A 156 15.52 -1.29 3.99
CA ILE A 156 16.24 -1.72 2.78
C ILE A 156 15.40 -2.71 1.95
#